data_47279276997c999c74b3546d7a16dc29
#
_entry.id   47279276997c999c74b3546d7a16dc29
#
_cell.length_a   1.000
_cell.length_b   1.000
_cell.length_c   1.000
_cell.angle_alpha   90.00
_cell.angle_beta   90.00
_cell.angle_gamma   90.00
#
_symmetry.space_group_name_H-M   'P 1'
#
loop_
_entity.id
_entity.type
_entity.pdbx_description
1 polymer ?
#
loop_
_entity_poly.entity_id
_entity_poly.type
_entity_poly.pdbx_seq_one_letter_code
_entity_poly.pdbx_strand_id
1 'polypeptide(L)'
;VSGCARECAEAQSKDFGIIATDNGWNLYVCGNGGMRPRHADLFASDIDDETLIRYIDIIYMFYIRTADRLQRTSVWMDNLEGGLDYLKAVVTQDKLEINDELLVQMQHLIDSYQCEWKTTLETPEKLKRFNHYINSAEADESIIFSSLRGQISPIDNKYAQTVEQ
;
A
#
# COMPACT_ATOMS: atom_id res chain seq x y z
N VAL A 1 4.57 -3.38 9.49
CA VAL A 1 5.66 -4.12 10.14
C VAL A 1 5.75 -3.65 11.58
N SER A 2 5.75 -4.60 12.54
CA SER A 2 5.95 -4.35 13.96
C SER A 2 7.24 -5.04 14.42
N GLY A 3 8.08 -4.33 15.16
CA GLY A 3 9.38 -4.82 15.64
C GLY A 3 9.29 -5.79 16.83
N CYS A 4 8.11 -6.07 17.37
CA CYS A 4 7.90 -7.04 18.45
C CYS A 4 6.41 -7.40 18.60
N ALA A 5 6.15 -8.41 19.44
CA ALA A 5 4.79 -8.91 19.73
C ALA A 5 3.83 -7.89 20.38
N ARG A 6 4.31 -6.71 20.83
CA ARG A 6 3.41 -5.63 21.30
C ARG A 6 2.60 -4.99 20.19
N GLU A 7 3.04 -5.16 18.95
CA GLU A 7 2.29 -4.81 17.75
C GLU A 7 1.82 -3.33 17.69
N CYS A 8 2.67 -2.41 18.14
CA CYS A 8 2.35 -0.99 18.17
C CYS A 8 2.08 -0.39 16.77
N ALA A 9 2.52 -1.04 15.69
CA ALA A 9 2.25 -0.64 14.32
C ALA A 9 0.97 -1.25 13.73
N GLU A 10 0.15 -1.93 14.55
CA GLU A 10 -1.14 -2.52 14.14
C GLU A 10 -1.03 -3.47 12.92
N ALA A 11 0.01 -4.30 12.89
CA ALA A 11 0.30 -5.21 11.78
C ALA A 11 -0.88 -6.14 11.48
N GLN A 12 -1.56 -6.66 12.50
CA GLN A 12 -2.69 -7.60 12.33
C GLN A 12 -3.99 -6.95 11.84
N SER A 13 -4.02 -5.63 11.62
CA SER A 13 -5.14 -4.93 11.00
C SER A 13 -4.89 -4.55 9.54
N LYS A 14 -3.82 -5.07 8.94
CA LYS A 14 -3.39 -4.72 7.57
C LYS A 14 -3.56 -5.90 6.62
N ASP A 15 -3.54 -5.61 5.32
CA ASP A 15 -3.60 -6.64 4.27
C ASP A 15 -2.44 -7.63 4.40
N PHE A 16 -1.23 -7.12 4.70
CA PHE A 16 -0.06 -7.87 5.11
C PHE A 16 0.47 -7.31 6.43
N GLY A 17 0.57 -8.14 7.44
CA GLY A 17 1.14 -7.83 8.75
C GLY A 17 2.39 -8.63 9.00
N ILE A 18 3.46 -7.97 9.41
CA ILE A 18 4.75 -8.61 9.71
C ILE A 18 5.14 -8.24 11.13
N ILE A 19 5.40 -9.25 11.96
CA ILE A 19 5.83 -9.07 13.34
C ILE A 19 7.15 -9.78 13.55
N ALA A 20 8.17 -9.03 14.03
CA ALA A 20 9.46 -9.60 14.36
C ALA A 20 9.37 -10.51 15.58
N THR A 21 10.09 -11.63 15.53
CA THR A 21 10.31 -12.58 16.62
C THR A 21 11.81 -12.75 16.87
N ASP A 22 12.18 -13.49 17.89
CA ASP A 22 13.60 -13.79 18.17
C ASP A 22 14.22 -14.69 17.09
N ASN A 23 13.41 -15.40 16.31
CA ASN A 23 13.86 -16.39 15.34
C ASN A 23 13.62 -15.97 13.88
N GLY A 24 12.99 -14.82 13.62
CA GLY A 24 12.64 -14.36 12.28
C GLY A 24 11.36 -13.53 12.25
N TRP A 25 10.43 -13.87 11.37
CA TRP A 25 9.22 -13.11 11.14
C TRP A 25 7.96 -13.96 11.22
N ASN A 26 6.93 -13.40 11.85
CA ASN A 26 5.57 -13.91 11.71
C ASN A 26 4.86 -13.12 10.61
N LEU A 27 4.33 -13.81 9.61
CA LEU A 27 3.53 -13.23 8.54
C LEU A 27 2.04 -13.43 8.81
N TYR A 28 1.32 -12.34 8.86
CA TYR A 28 -0.14 -12.29 8.96
C TYR A 28 -0.73 -11.75 7.66
N VAL A 29 -1.89 -12.25 7.24
CA VAL A 29 -2.51 -11.89 5.97
C VAL A 29 -3.99 -11.55 6.10
N CYS A 30 -4.48 -10.73 5.20
CA CYS A 30 -5.89 -10.44 5.00
C CYS A 30 -6.62 -9.81 6.19
N GLY A 31 -5.92 -9.00 6.99
CA GLY A 31 -6.53 -8.15 7.99
C GLY A 31 -7.24 -6.93 7.39
N ASN A 32 -8.07 -6.29 8.19
CA ASN A 32 -8.73 -5.04 7.84
C ASN A 32 -9.01 -4.22 9.09
N GLY A 33 -8.47 -3.01 9.17
CA GLY A 33 -8.72 -2.03 10.24
C GLY A 33 -9.82 -1.01 9.90
N GLY A 34 -10.55 -1.22 8.80
CA GLY A 34 -11.60 -0.30 8.35
C GLY A 34 -12.96 -0.50 9.04
N MET A 35 -14.03 -0.04 8.39
CA MET A 35 -15.40 -0.07 8.93
C MET A 35 -15.92 -1.48 9.27
N ARG A 36 -15.39 -2.53 8.64
CA ARG A 36 -15.64 -3.93 8.99
C ARG A 36 -14.31 -4.54 9.41
N PRO A 37 -13.91 -4.40 10.67
CA PRO A 37 -12.62 -4.87 11.12
C PRO A 37 -12.54 -6.40 11.05
N ARG A 38 -11.38 -6.89 10.61
CA ARG A 38 -11.04 -8.29 10.58
C ARG A 38 -9.60 -8.46 11.06
N HIS A 39 -9.38 -9.34 12.01
CA HIS A 39 -8.03 -9.73 12.42
C HIS A 39 -7.36 -10.49 11.27
N ALA A 40 -6.10 -10.18 11.00
CA ALA A 40 -5.33 -10.93 10.02
C ALA A 40 -5.05 -12.36 10.49
N ASP A 41 -5.05 -13.31 9.57
CA ASP A 41 -4.73 -14.70 9.86
C ASP A 41 -3.22 -14.93 9.89
N LEU A 42 -2.74 -15.71 10.87
CA LEU A 42 -1.33 -16.11 10.92
C LEU A 42 -1.04 -17.09 9.78
N PHE A 43 -0.29 -16.62 8.78
CA PHE A 43 0.08 -17.43 7.63
C PHE A 43 1.31 -18.30 7.91
N ALA A 44 2.39 -17.71 8.42
CA ALA A 44 3.63 -18.40 8.74
C ALA A 44 4.31 -17.78 9.97
N SER A 45 5.09 -18.58 10.69
CA SER A 45 5.83 -18.18 11.90
C SER A 45 7.32 -18.42 11.76
N ASP A 46 8.11 -17.52 12.34
CA ASP A 46 9.57 -17.65 12.48
C ASP A 46 10.28 -17.91 11.13
N ILE A 47 9.79 -17.29 10.06
CA ILE A 47 10.37 -17.42 8.71
C ILE A 47 11.49 -16.39 8.51
N ASP A 48 12.46 -16.72 7.66
CA ASP A 48 13.54 -15.82 7.27
C ASP A 48 13.08 -14.75 6.26
N ASP A 49 13.96 -13.79 5.96
CA ASP A 49 13.68 -12.65 5.07
C ASP A 49 13.33 -13.10 3.66
N GLU A 50 14.04 -14.07 3.12
CA GLU A 50 13.84 -14.56 1.75
C GLU A 50 12.49 -15.26 1.60
N THR A 51 12.17 -16.15 2.55
CA THR A 51 10.88 -16.84 2.60
C THR A 51 9.72 -15.86 2.80
N LEU A 52 9.90 -14.85 3.67
CA LEU A 52 8.91 -13.82 3.92
C LEU A 52 8.55 -13.08 2.63
N ILE A 53 9.57 -12.57 1.91
CA ILE A 53 9.37 -11.83 0.66
C ILE A 53 8.72 -12.73 -0.39
N ARG A 54 9.23 -13.94 -0.57
CA ARG A 54 8.68 -14.91 -1.51
C ARG A 54 7.19 -15.20 -1.25
N TYR A 55 6.80 -15.40 0.00
CA TYR A 55 5.40 -15.66 0.32
C TYR A 55 4.52 -14.45 0.06
N ILE A 56 4.96 -13.25 0.43
CA ILE A 56 4.23 -12.02 0.14
C ILE A 56 4.01 -11.85 -1.37
N ASP A 57 5.05 -12.05 -2.17
CA ASP A 57 4.99 -11.90 -3.62
C ASP A 57 3.99 -12.87 -4.26
N ILE A 58 4.03 -14.14 -3.87
CA ILE A 58 3.10 -15.16 -4.37
C ILE A 58 1.67 -14.85 -3.94
N ILE A 59 1.45 -14.54 -2.65
CA ILE A 59 0.10 -14.22 -2.13
C ILE A 59 -0.47 -13.00 -2.84
N TYR A 60 0.37 -11.96 -3.02
CA TYR A 60 -0.07 -10.71 -3.65
C TYR A 60 -0.48 -10.94 -5.10
N MET A 61 0.34 -11.65 -5.87
CA MET A 61 0.03 -11.97 -7.27
C MET A 61 -1.15 -12.94 -7.40
N PHE A 62 -1.28 -13.90 -6.50
CA PHE A 62 -2.43 -14.80 -6.45
C PHE A 62 -3.73 -14.06 -6.14
N TYR A 63 -3.69 -13.12 -5.18
CA TYR A 63 -4.82 -12.24 -4.90
C TYR A 63 -5.20 -11.40 -6.13
N ILE A 64 -4.25 -10.74 -6.78
CA ILE A 64 -4.52 -9.93 -8.00
C ILE A 64 -5.18 -10.78 -9.09
N ARG A 65 -4.78 -12.04 -9.24
CA ARG A 65 -5.29 -12.95 -10.25
C ARG A 65 -6.69 -13.48 -9.96
N THR A 66 -7.07 -13.62 -8.69
CA THR A 66 -8.28 -14.34 -8.26
C THR A 66 -9.34 -13.49 -7.58
N ALA A 67 -8.98 -12.28 -7.13
CA ALA A 67 -9.93 -11.38 -6.51
C ALA A 67 -10.85 -10.71 -7.53
N ASP A 68 -12.08 -10.43 -7.12
CA ASP A 68 -13.00 -9.60 -7.88
C ASP A 68 -12.54 -8.14 -7.90
N ARG A 69 -13.01 -7.38 -8.89
CA ARG A 69 -12.70 -5.97 -9.00
C ARG A 69 -13.08 -5.22 -7.72
N LEU A 70 -12.14 -4.46 -7.16
CA LEU A 70 -12.29 -3.68 -5.93
C LEU A 70 -12.55 -4.51 -4.66
N GLN A 71 -12.38 -5.81 -4.71
CA GLN A 71 -12.50 -6.68 -3.54
C GLN A 71 -11.29 -6.50 -2.63
N ARG A 72 -11.53 -6.27 -1.35
CA ARG A 72 -10.47 -6.20 -0.32
C ARG A 72 -9.95 -7.59 0.01
N THR A 73 -8.69 -7.68 0.41
CA THR A 73 -8.03 -8.95 0.79
C THR A 73 -8.79 -9.71 1.88
N SER A 74 -9.35 -9.00 2.86
CA SER A 74 -10.17 -9.58 3.92
C SER A 74 -11.42 -10.27 3.38
N VAL A 75 -12.15 -9.61 2.46
CA VAL A 75 -13.35 -10.16 1.83
C VAL A 75 -12.99 -11.29 0.87
N TRP A 76 -11.87 -11.16 0.14
CA TRP A 76 -11.36 -12.20 -0.71
C TRP A 76 -11.04 -13.47 0.08
N MET A 77 -10.37 -13.35 1.23
CA MET A 77 -10.07 -14.48 2.10
C MET A 77 -11.33 -15.15 2.64
N ASP A 78 -12.33 -14.37 3.05
CA ASP A 78 -13.60 -14.91 3.56
C ASP A 78 -14.38 -15.68 2.48
N ASN A 79 -14.21 -15.31 1.21
CA ASN A 79 -14.85 -15.97 0.06
C ASN A 79 -13.99 -17.08 -0.57
N LEU A 80 -12.72 -17.19 -0.17
CA LEU A 80 -11.82 -18.19 -0.73
C LEU A 80 -12.21 -19.59 -0.28
N GLU A 81 -12.59 -20.45 -1.21
CA GLU A 81 -12.95 -21.85 -0.90
C GLU A 81 -11.73 -22.57 -0.30
N GLY A 82 -11.91 -23.15 0.89
CA GLY A 82 -10.84 -23.74 1.68
C GLY A 82 -10.02 -22.74 2.50
N GLY A 83 -10.30 -21.44 2.40
CA GLY A 83 -9.76 -20.39 3.27
C GLY A 83 -8.24 -20.36 3.37
N LEU A 84 -7.75 -20.10 4.59
CA LEU A 84 -6.32 -19.99 4.89
C LEU A 84 -5.54 -21.28 4.58
N ASP A 85 -6.12 -22.45 4.84
CA ASP A 85 -5.42 -23.72 4.60
C ASP A 85 -5.22 -23.97 3.10
N TYR A 86 -6.18 -23.57 2.27
CA TYR A 86 -6.03 -23.61 0.84
C TYR A 86 -4.96 -22.62 0.35
N LEU A 87 -4.97 -21.38 0.85
CA LEU A 87 -3.95 -20.40 0.52
C LEU A 87 -2.55 -20.90 0.91
N LYS A 88 -2.41 -21.49 2.11
CA LYS A 88 -1.14 -22.11 2.54
C LYS A 88 -0.68 -23.19 1.56
N ALA A 89 -1.57 -24.09 1.14
CA ALA A 89 -1.25 -25.16 0.20
C ALA A 89 -0.79 -24.60 -1.17
N VAL A 90 -1.47 -23.57 -1.67
CA VAL A 90 -1.06 -22.90 -2.92
C VAL A 90 0.34 -22.30 -2.80
N VAL A 91 0.60 -21.56 -1.75
CA VAL A 91 1.84 -20.76 -1.62
C VAL A 91 3.04 -21.63 -1.22
N THR A 92 2.85 -22.53 -0.23
CA THR A 92 3.98 -23.29 0.35
C THR A 92 4.25 -24.62 -0.34
N GLN A 93 3.22 -25.21 -0.95
CA GLN A 93 3.31 -26.52 -1.61
C GLN A 93 3.15 -26.44 -3.14
N ASP A 94 2.95 -25.22 -3.65
CA ASP A 94 2.67 -24.97 -5.06
C ASP A 94 1.55 -25.86 -5.64
N LYS A 95 0.47 -25.99 -4.88
CA LYS A 95 -0.67 -26.88 -5.19
C LYS A 95 -1.24 -26.70 -6.61
N LEU A 96 -1.08 -25.50 -7.19
CA LEU A 96 -1.58 -25.17 -8.52
C LEU A 96 -0.49 -25.16 -9.58
N GLU A 97 0.77 -25.42 -9.23
CA GLU A 97 1.94 -25.38 -10.12
C GLU A 97 2.09 -24.03 -10.84
N ILE A 98 1.82 -22.91 -10.13
CA ILE A 98 1.84 -21.54 -10.70
C ILE A 98 2.81 -20.59 -9.98
N ASN A 99 3.48 -21.00 -8.90
CA ASN A 99 4.26 -20.08 -8.08
C ASN A 99 5.40 -19.42 -8.88
N ASP A 100 6.08 -20.17 -9.75
CA ASP A 100 7.13 -19.60 -10.58
C ASP A 100 6.59 -18.57 -11.57
N GLU A 101 5.42 -18.81 -12.16
CA GLU A 101 4.76 -17.84 -13.04
C GLU A 101 4.40 -16.56 -12.27
N LEU A 102 3.85 -16.67 -11.04
CA LEU A 102 3.49 -15.53 -10.19
C LEU A 102 4.73 -14.71 -9.80
N LEU A 103 5.84 -15.37 -9.48
CA LEU A 103 7.10 -14.70 -9.17
C LEU A 103 7.69 -13.95 -10.37
N VAL A 104 7.63 -14.53 -11.57
CA VAL A 104 8.05 -13.84 -12.80
C VAL A 104 7.18 -12.60 -13.05
N GLN A 105 5.87 -12.68 -12.85
CA GLN A 105 4.98 -11.54 -12.98
C GLN A 105 5.29 -10.45 -11.93
N MET A 106 5.55 -10.82 -10.68
CA MET A 106 5.96 -9.88 -9.64
C MET A 106 7.30 -9.22 -10.00
N GLN A 107 8.29 -9.99 -10.45
CA GLN A 107 9.58 -9.42 -10.86
C GLN A 107 9.42 -8.40 -11.99
N HIS A 108 8.54 -8.67 -12.97
CA HIS A 108 8.24 -7.70 -14.01
C HIS A 108 7.65 -6.39 -13.45
N LEU A 109 6.76 -6.47 -12.46
CA LEU A 109 6.22 -5.27 -11.80
C LEU A 109 7.31 -4.50 -11.04
N ILE A 110 8.19 -5.21 -10.35
CA ILE A 110 9.33 -4.60 -9.63
C ILE A 110 10.26 -3.88 -10.61
N ASP A 111 10.63 -4.52 -11.71
CA ASP A 111 11.56 -3.98 -12.71
C ASP A 111 10.97 -2.78 -13.47
N SER A 112 9.65 -2.77 -13.67
CA SER A 112 8.94 -1.68 -14.35
C SER A 112 8.51 -0.54 -13.41
N TYR A 113 8.63 -0.71 -12.10
CA TYR A 113 8.19 0.26 -11.12
C TYR A 113 9.00 1.55 -11.18
N GLN A 114 8.30 2.67 -11.25
CA GLN A 114 8.87 4.00 -11.14
C GLN A 114 8.24 4.75 -9.97
N CYS A 115 9.07 5.21 -9.04
CA CYS A 115 8.60 6.05 -7.95
C CYS A 115 8.24 7.44 -8.46
N GLU A 116 6.96 7.79 -8.43
CA GLU A 116 6.47 9.11 -8.89
C GLU A 116 7.07 10.26 -8.08
N TRP A 117 7.32 10.08 -6.79
CA TRP A 117 7.99 11.08 -5.95
C TRP A 117 9.42 11.30 -6.38
N LYS A 118 10.20 10.25 -6.62
CA LYS A 118 11.57 10.36 -7.13
C LYS A 118 11.58 11.07 -8.47
N THR A 119 10.72 10.67 -9.40
CA THR A 119 10.56 11.33 -10.70
C THR A 119 10.20 12.81 -10.56
N THR A 120 9.36 13.16 -9.59
CA THR A 120 8.97 14.55 -9.32
C THR A 120 10.17 15.37 -8.79
N LEU A 121 10.93 14.81 -7.85
CA LEU A 121 12.12 15.47 -7.29
C LEU A 121 13.22 15.70 -8.34
N GLU A 122 13.36 14.76 -9.28
CA GLU A 122 14.35 14.82 -10.36
C GLU A 122 13.89 15.66 -11.57
N THR A 123 12.61 16.07 -11.60
CA THR A 123 12.02 16.84 -12.70
C THR A 123 11.67 18.25 -12.23
N PRO A 124 12.46 19.30 -12.57
CA PRO A 124 12.23 20.66 -12.09
C PRO A 124 10.82 21.19 -12.37
N GLU A 125 10.24 20.87 -13.52
CA GLU A 125 8.89 21.30 -13.89
C GLU A 125 7.79 20.70 -13.00
N LYS A 126 7.96 19.43 -12.58
CA LYS A 126 7.03 18.76 -11.65
C LYS A 126 7.22 19.28 -10.22
N LEU A 127 8.48 19.62 -9.87
CA LEU A 127 8.82 20.12 -8.53
C LEU A 127 8.21 21.49 -8.25
N LYS A 128 7.98 22.32 -9.26
CA LYS A 128 7.33 23.63 -9.11
C LYS A 128 5.96 23.57 -8.41
N ARG A 129 5.24 22.44 -8.50
CA ARG A 129 3.95 22.24 -7.80
C ARG A 129 4.07 22.19 -6.28
N PHE A 130 5.28 21.95 -5.77
CA PHE A 130 5.57 21.78 -4.36
C PHE A 130 6.40 22.92 -3.79
N ASN A 131 6.36 24.11 -4.45
CA ASN A 131 7.03 25.28 -3.95
C ASN A 131 6.51 25.65 -2.56
N HIS A 132 7.43 26.08 -1.72
CA HIS A 132 7.15 26.48 -0.36
C HIS A 132 6.65 27.91 -0.31
N TYR A 133 5.39 28.12 0.02
CA TYR A 133 4.85 29.43 0.37
C TYR A 133 4.67 29.60 1.89
N ILE A 134 4.92 28.55 2.68
CA ILE A 134 4.99 28.64 4.14
C ILE A 134 6.41 29.09 4.50
N ASN A 135 6.54 30.23 5.18
CA ASN A 135 7.82 30.86 5.54
C ASN A 135 8.70 31.23 4.33
N SER A 136 8.13 31.39 3.15
CA SER A 136 8.82 31.96 1.99
C SER A 136 8.60 33.47 1.94
N ALA A 137 9.67 34.22 1.62
CA ALA A 137 9.57 35.65 1.34
C ALA A 137 8.98 35.95 -0.04
N GLU A 138 8.93 34.96 -0.92
CA GLU A 138 8.42 35.08 -2.27
C GLU A 138 7.03 34.46 -2.37
N ALA A 139 6.11 35.15 -3.06
CA ALA A 139 4.80 34.60 -3.36
C ALA A 139 4.91 33.47 -4.40
N ASP A 140 4.16 32.38 -4.19
CA ASP A 140 4.03 31.34 -5.18
C ASP A 140 3.01 31.78 -6.26
N GLU A 141 3.48 31.93 -7.50
CA GLU A 141 2.65 32.35 -8.62
C GLU A 141 1.52 31.35 -8.96
N SER A 142 1.62 30.10 -8.48
CA SER A 142 0.60 29.07 -8.69
C SER A 142 -0.61 29.23 -7.76
N ILE A 143 -0.49 30.03 -6.70
CA ILE A 143 -1.53 30.22 -5.68
C ILE A 143 -1.90 31.69 -5.57
N ILE A 144 -3.18 31.97 -5.78
CA ILE A 144 -3.79 33.27 -5.53
C ILE A 144 -4.58 33.18 -4.23
N PHE A 145 -4.47 34.21 -3.39
CA PHE A 145 -5.26 34.30 -2.18
C PHE A 145 -6.48 35.19 -2.41
N SER A 146 -7.65 34.71 -1.99
CA SER A 146 -8.89 35.48 -2.00
C SER A 146 -9.51 35.54 -0.61
N SER A 147 -10.32 36.56 -0.36
CA SER A 147 -11.10 36.67 0.85
C SER A 147 -12.44 35.98 0.66
N LEU A 148 -12.70 34.93 1.44
CA LEU A 148 -13.99 34.24 1.50
C LEU A 148 -14.53 34.35 2.93
N ARG A 149 -15.68 35.01 3.10
CA ARG A 149 -16.32 35.20 4.41
C ARG A 149 -15.41 35.85 5.46
N GLY A 150 -14.56 36.80 5.02
CA GLY A 150 -13.61 37.48 5.90
C GLY A 150 -12.36 36.68 6.27
N GLN A 151 -12.15 35.53 5.67
CA GLN A 151 -10.94 34.74 5.82
C GLN A 151 -10.13 34.71 4.52
N ILE A 152 -8.81 34.80 4.62
CA ILE A 152 -7.90 34.63 3.48
C ILE A 152 -7.76 33.14 3.21
N SER A 153 -8.14 32.74 2.00
CA SER A 153 -8.08 31.35 1.55
C SER A 153 -7.31 31.24 0.23
N PRO A 154 -6.44 30.25 0.07
CA PRO A 154 -5.79 30.02 -1.19
C PRO A 154 -6.78 29.47 -2.22
N ILE A 155 -6.71 29.98 -3.45
CA ILE A 155 -7.45 29.45 -4.58
C ILE A 155 -6.48 29.05 -5.70
N ASP A 156 -6.81 27.98 -6.41
CA ASP A 156 -6.06 27.58 -7.62
C ASP A 156 -6.21 28.67 -8.69
N ASN A 157 -5.11 29.06 -9.30
CA ASN A 157 -5.06 30.09 -10.35
C ASN A 157 -6.05 29.82 -11.51
N LYS A 158 -6.42 28.56 -11.74
CA LYS A 158 -7.47 28.18 -12.73
C LYS A 158 -8.84 28.80 -12.42
N TYR A 159 -9.13 29.06 -11.15
CA TYR A 159 -10.42 29.58 -10.70
C TYR A 159 -10.39 31.09 -10.37
N ALA A 160 -9.22 31.74 -10.49
CA ALA A 160 -9.07 33.15 -10.19
C ALA A 160 -9.94 34.04 -11.10
N GLN A 161 -10.19 33.62 -12.35
CA GLN A 161 -10.98 34.36 -13.32
C GLN A 161 -12.49 34.30 -13.07
N THR A 162 -12.96 33.44 -12.17
CA THR A 162 -14.40 33.27 -11.88
C THR A 162 -14.86 34.07 -10.65
N VAL A 163 -13.98 34.74 -9.92
CA VAL A 163 -14.30 35.42 -8.64
C VAL A 163 -14.47 36.95 -8.84
N GLU A 164 -14.24 37.48 -10.05
CA GLU A 164 -14.44 38.92 -10.38
C GLU A 164 -15.82 39.26 -10.97
N GLN A 165 -16.84 38.45 -10.73
CA GLN A 165 -18.24 38.80 -11.12
C GLN A 165 -19.18 38.85 -9.93
#